data_33879b37412ef3a468dae68fb9d79d10
#
_entry.id   33879b37412ef3a468dae68fb9d79d10
#
_cell.length_a   1.000
_cell.length_b   1.000
_cell.length_c   1.000
_cell.angle_alpha   90.00
_cell.angle_beta   90.00
_cell.angle_gamma   90.00
#
_symmetry.space_group_name_H-M   'P 1'
#
loop_
_entity.id
_entity.type
_entity.pdbx_description
1 polymer ?
#
loop_
_entity_poly.entity_id
_entity_poly.type
_entity_poly.pdbx_seq_one_letter_code
_entity_poly.pdbx_strand_id
1 'polypeptide(L)'
;METKQQVGVGISLALTTAVCWGALPIAMKEVLQVMTPFTIVWYRFTIAAVGLGVILALRGRLPPVKLFRQPRWLLLLVIATAGLLGNFVFFSSSLQYLSPTASQVIGQLSPVGMMFASVLILKERMRITQVIGALMLICGLMLFFNVSLVEIFTRLTDYTLGVLLGVCAATVWVTYGVAQRFCCAGWRRRRFW
;
A
#
# COMPACT_ATOMS: atom_id res chain seq x y z
N MET A 1 -20.19 7.54 27.81
CA MET A 1 -19.49 6.25 27.90
C MET A 1 -19.19 5.64 26.52
N GLU A 2 -20.04 5.81 25.50
CA GLU A 2 -19.84 5.27 24.14
C GLU A 2 -18.55 5.71 23.43
N THR A 3 -18.12 6.95 23.58
CA THR A 3 -16.90 7.49 22.93
C THR A 3 -15.61 6.82 23.41
N LYS A 4 -15.45 6.48 24.68
CA LYS A 4 -14.26 5.79 25.21
C LYS A 4 -14.17 4.35 24.72
N GLN A 5 -15.30 3.64 24.63
CA GLN A 5 -15.37 2.28 24.13
C GLN A 5 -15.04 2.20 22.63
N GLN A 6 -15.50 3.18 21.84
CA GLN A 6 -15.16 3.27 20.41
C GLN A 6 -13.66 3.56 20.18
N VAL A 7 -13.05 4.39 21.04
CA VAL A 7 -11.59 4.66 20.98
C VAL A 7 -10.79 3.40 21.30
N GLY A 8 -11.17 2.65 22.35
CA GLY A 8 -10.49 1.39 22.70
C GLY A 8 -10.55 0.35 21.56
N VAL A 9 -11.72 0.17 20.96
CA VAL A 9 -11.87 -0.73 19.79
C VAL A 9 -11.05 -0.25 18.60
N GLY A 10 -11.03 1.06 18.35
CA GLY A 10 -10.22 1.66 17.29
C GLY A 10 -8.72 1.41 17.47
N ILE A 11 -8.21 1.56 18.69
CA ILE A 11 -6.79 1.29 19.02
C ILE A 11 -6.49 -0.20 18.85
N SER A 12 -7.34 -1.09 19.34
CA SER A 12 -7.14 -2.53 19.20
C SER A 12 -7.09 -2.98 17.73
N LEU A 13 -7.99 -2.46 16.89
CA LEU A 13 -8.00 -2.73 15.46
C LEU A 13 -6.75 -2.18 14.77
N ALA A 14 -6.29 -0.98 15.14
CA ALA A 14 -5.07 -0.38 14.61
C ALA A 14 -3.84 -1.22 14.97
N LEU A 15 -3.72 -1.66 16.24
CA LEU A 15 -2.63 -2.52 16.69
C LEU A 15 -2.63 -3.87 15.96
N THR A 16 -3.80 -4.52 15.84
CA THR A 16 -3.93 -5.77 15.08
C THR A 16 -3.47 -5.59 13.63
N THR A 17 -3.90 -4.51 12.99
CA THR A 17 -3.48 -4.19 11.63
C THR A 17 -1.97 -3.97 11.54
N ALA A 18 -1.39 -3.23 12.49
CA ALA A 18 0.06 -2.99 12.53
C ALA A 18 0.86 -4.28 12.68
N VAL A 19 0.44 -5.20 13.56
CA VAL A 19 1.06 -6.51 13.74
C VAL A 19 0.97 -7.34 12.45
N CYS A 20 -0.20 -7.40 11.82
CA CYS A 20 -0.39 -8.12 10.55
C CYS A 20 0.50 -7.56 9.43
N TRP A 21 0.59 -6.24 9.30
CA TRP A 21 1.43 -5.59 8.29
C TRP A 21 2.92 -5.76 8.59
N GLY A 22 3.32 -5.74 9.87
CA GLY A 22 4.71 -5.97 10.28
C GLY A 22 5.18 -7.41 10.07
N ALA A 23 4.31 -8.39 10.32
CA ALA A 23 4.61 -9.81 10.11
C ALA A 23 4.62 -10.21 8.62
N LEU A 24 3.90 -9.46 7.77
CA LEU A 24 3.72 -9.79 6.37
C LEU A 24 5.02 -10.00 5.58
N PRO A 25 6.03 -9.09 5.63
CA PRO A 25 7.27 -9.27 4.86
C PRO A 25 8.08 -10.47 5.33
N ILE A 26 8.02 -10.81 6.61
CA ILE A 26 8.71 -11.97 7.17
C ILE A 26 8.08 -13.24 6.60
N ALA A 27 6.76 -13.38 6.70
CA ALA A 27 6.04 -14.52 6.15
C ALA A 27 6.21 -14.63 4.63
N MET A 28 6.18 -13.49 3.92
CA MET A 28 6.40 -13.50 2.47
C MET A 28 7.80 -13.93 2.08
N LYS A 29 8.83 -13.56 2.85
CA LYS A 29 10.21 -13.96 2.59
C LYS A 29 10.38 -15.48 2.65
N GLU A 30 9.71 -16.15 3.59
CA GLU A 30 9.70 -17.62 3.69
C GLU A 30 8.99 -18.25 2.48
N VAL A 31 7.84 -17.74 2.11
CA VAL A 31 7.08 -18.26 0.96
C VAL A 31 7.80 -18.04 -0.38
N LEU A 32 8.58 -16.96 -0.50
CA LEU A 32 9.38 -16.66 -1.70
C LEU A 32 10.51 -17.67 -1.95
N GLN A 33 10.85 -18.51 -0.98
CA GLN A 33 11.82 -19.60 -1.18
C GLN A 33 11.25 -20.73 -2.07
N VAL A 34 9.92 -20.89 -2.09
CA VAL A 34 9.23 -21.98 -2.81
C VAL A 34 8.29 -21.49 -3.90
N MET A 35 7.93 -20.21 -3.91
CA MET A 35 6.97 -19.63 -4.87
C MET A 35 7.49 -18.33 -5.48
N THR A 36 7.08 -18.07 -6.75
CA THR A 36 7.38 -16.80 -7.40
C THR A 36 6.53 -15.65 -6.85
N PRO A 37 6.99 -14.39 -6.92
CA PRO A 37 6.21 -13.23 -6.49
C PRO A 37 4.81 -13.17 -7.11
N PHE A 38 4.70 -13.46 -8.41
CA PHE A 38 3.43 -13.49 -9.13
C PHE A 38 2.46 -14.52 -8.57
N THR A 39 2.95 -15.73 -8.30
CA THR A 39 2.15 -16.82 -7.73
C THR A 39 1.60 -16.44 -6.35
N ILE A 40 2.44 -15.86 -5.49
CA ILE A 40 2.03 -15.41 -4.15
C ILE A 40 0.93 -14.36 -4.25
N VAL A 41 1.11 -13.35 -5.10
CA VAL A 41 0.14 -12.29 -5.31
C VAL A 41 -1.17 -12.85 -5.86
N TRP A 42 -1.10 -13.77 -6.82
CA TRP A 42 -2.27 -14.42 -7.39
C TRP A 42 -3.09 -15.18 -6.33
N TYR A 43 -2.46 -16.06 -5.55
CA TYR A 43 -3.14 -16.79 -4.47
C TYR A 43 -3.75 -15.85 -3.44
N ARG A 44 -3.02 -14.84 -3.01
CA ARG A 44 -3.46 -13.87 -2.02
C ARG A 44 -4.73 -13.14 -2.47
N PHE A 45 -4.76 -12.64 -3.71
CA PHE A 45 -5.94 -11.95 -4.23
C PHE A 45 -7.10 -12.89 -4.52
N THR A 46 -6.83 -14.11 -4.98
CA THR A 46 -7.87 -15.12 -5.19
C THR A 46 -8.56 -15.52 -3.89
N ILE A 47 -7.77 -15.84 -2.86
CA ILE A 47 -8.31 -16.20 -1.54
C ILE A 47 -9.11 -15.03 -0.95
N ALA A 48 -8.59 -13.80 -1.04
CA ALA A 48 -9.29 -12.62 -0.56
C ALA A 48 -10.59 -12.37 -1.34
N ALA A 49 -10.59 -12.52 -2.66
CA ALA A 49 -11.76 -12.34 -3.52
C ALA A 49 -12.84 -13.39 -3.23
N VAL A 50 -12.46 -14.66 -3.11
CA VAL A 50 -13.37 -15.75 -2.77
C VAL A 50 -13.94 -15.54 -1.36
N GLY A 51 -13.10 -15.27 -0.36
CA GLY A 51 -13.54 -15.05 1.02
C GLY A 51 -14.49 -13.85 1.14
N LEU A 52 -14.15 -12.72 0.52
CA LEU A 52 -15.03 -11.56 0.51
C LEU A 52 -16.32 -11.81 -0.27
N GLY A 53 -16.23 -12.50 -1.41
CA GLY A 53 -17.38 -12.89 -2.22
C GLY A 53 -18.39 -13.75 -1.44
N VAL A 54 -17.88 -14.76 -0.73
CA VAL A 54 -18.71 -15.61 0.14
C VAL A 54 -19.37 -14.79 1.25
N ILE A 55 -18.62 -13.93 1.95
CA ILE A 55 -19.17 -13.08 3.02
C ILE A 55 -20.26 -12.15 2.48
N LEU A 56 -20.05 -11.53 1.33
CA LEU A 56 -21.03 -10.63 0.71
C LEU A 56 -22.26 -11.39 0.23
N ALA A 57 -22.08 -12.59 -0.34
CA ALA A 57 -23.18 -13.45 -0.75
C ALA A 57 -24.06 -13.86 0.44
N LEU A 58 -23.44 -14.32 1.54
CA LEU A 58 -24.17 -14.70 2.78
C LEU A 58 -24.90 -13.51 3.40
N ARG A 59 -24.39 -12.28 3.23
CA ARG A 59 -25.05 -11.06 3.72
C ARG A 59 -26.04 -10.45 2.72
N GLY A 60 -26.26 -11.04 1.57
CA GLY A 60 -27.15 -10.51 0.52
C GLY A 60 -26.71 -9.13 -0.02
N ARG A 61 -25.42 -8.78 0.10
CA ARG A 61 -24.88 -7.47 -0.25
C ARG A 61 -23.95 -7.51 -1.49
N LEU A 62 -24.19 -8.45 -2.38
CA LEU A 62 -23.45 -8.50 -3.64
C LEU A 62 -23.69 -7.22 -4.45
N PRO A 63 -22.64 -6.64 -5.03
CA PRO A 63 -22.78 -5.46 -5.88
C PRO A 63 -23.62 -5.82 -7.12
N PRO A 64 -24.55 -4.95 -7.53
CA PRO A 64 -25.39 -5.23 -8.69
C PRO A 64 -24.55 -5.31 -9.97
N VAL A 65 -24.74 -6.35 -10.77
CA VAL A 65 -24.00 -6.58 -12.03
C VAL A 65 -24.08 -5.40 -12.98
N LYS A 66 -25.16 -4.60 -12.92
CA LYS A 66 -25.32 -3.36 -13.69
C LYS A 66 -24.19 -2.34 -13.46
N LEU A 67 -23.53 -2.38 -12.28
CA LEU A 67 -22.41 -1.50 -11.97
C LEU A 67 -21.21 -1.76 -12.89
N PHE A 68 -20.96 -3.02 -13.23
CA PHE A 68 -19.85 -3.43 -14.10
C PHE A 68 -20.08 -3.10 -15.59
N ARG A 69 -21.31 -2.77 -15.99
CA ARG A 69 -21.64 -2.37 -17.37
C ARG A 69 -21.34 -0.90 -17.67
N GLN A 70 -21.06 -0.09 -16.65
CA GLN A 70 -20.75 1.32 -16.84
C GLN A 70 -19.24 1.49 -17.10
N PRO A 71 -18.81 2.07 -18.24
CA PRO A 71 -17.40 2.14 -18.63
C PRO A 71 -16.54 2.90 -17.61
N ARG A 72 -17.12 3.85 -16.89
CA ARG A 72 -16.41 4.59 -15.82
C ARG A 72 -16.05 3.70 -14.64
N TRP A 73 -16.98 2.85 -14.19
CA TRP A 73 -16.71 1.93 -13.08
C TRP A 73 -15.73 0.84 -13.48
N LEU A 74 -15.83 0.38 -14.73
CA LEU A 74 -14.86 -0.56 -15.29
C LEU A 74 -13.45 0.04 -15.34
N LEU A 75 -13.31 1.27 -15.82
CA LEU A 75 -12.02 1.98 -15.85
C LEU A 75 -11.44 2.14 -14.43
N LEU A 76 -12.26 2.56 -13.47
CA LEU A 76 -11.85 2.70 -12.07
C LEU A 76 -11.42 1.37 -11.46
N LEU A 77 -12.15 0.31 -11.75
CA LEU A 77 -11.81 -1.04 -11.31
C LEU A 77 -10.46 -1.49 -11.90
N VAL A 78 -10.25 -1.26 -13.21
CA VAL A 78 -8.99 -1.59 -13.88
C VAL A 78 -7.83 -0.81 -13.27
N ILE A 79 -7.95 0.50 -13.09
CA ILE A 79 -6.90 1.34 -12.48
C ILE A 79 -6.62 0.88 -11.03
N ALA A 80 -7.66 0.62 -10.24
CA ALA A 80 -7.53 0.16 -8.88
C ALA A 80 -6.85 -1.22 -8.82
N THR A 81 -7.28 -2.15 -9.66
CA THR A 81 -6.72 -3.51 -9.70
C THR A 81 -5.28 -3.48 -10.20
N ALA A 82 -4.98 -2.77 -11.29
CA ALA A 82 -3.63 -2.66 -11.84
C ALA A 82 -2.67 -1.98 -10.84
N GLY A 83 -3.10 -0.89 -10.19
CA GLY A 83 -2.31 -0.20 -9.17
C GLY A 83 -2.04 -1.09 -7.96
N LEU A 84 -3.05 -1.78 -7.47
CA LEU A 84 -2.91 -2.66 -6.31
C LEU A 84 -2.06 -3.89 -6.62
N LEU A 85 -2.33 -4.59 -7.72
CA LEU A 85 -1.54 -5.74 -8.17
C LEU A 85 -0.09 -5.34 -8.44
N GLY A 86 0.13 -4.24 -9.18
CA GLY A 86 1.46 -3.73 -9.50
C GLY A 86 2.27 -3.45 -8.23
N ASN A 87 1.68 -2.74 -7.25
CA ASN A 87 2.34 -2.50 -5.97
C ASN A 87 2.76 -3.80 -5.29
N PHE A 88 1.85 -4.79 -5.16
CA PHE A 88 2.16 -6.05 -4.48
C PHE A 88 3.18 -6.89 -5.25
N VAL A 89 3.15 -6.91 -6.58
CA VAL A 89 4.14 -7.62 -7.40
C VAL A 89 5.52 -6.99 -7.20
N PHE A 90 5.65 -5.67 -7.33
CA PHE A 90 6.92 -4.97 -7.13
C PHE A 90 7.45 -5.14 -5.70
N PHE A 91 6.58 -5.04 -4.70
CA PHE A 91 6.96 -5.27 -3.30
C PHE A 91 7.43 -6.70 -3.05
N SER A 92 6.70 -7.71 -3.55
CA SER A 92 7.08 -9.11 -3.42
C SER A 92 8.39 -9.42 -4.15
N SER A 93 8.59 -8.81 -5.33
CA SER A 93 9.83 -8.96 -6.09
C SER A 93 11.01 -8.29 -5.39
N SER A 94 10.81 -7.13 -4.74
CA SER A 94 11.87 -6.48 -3.96
C SER A 94 12.35 -7.34 -2.80
N LEU A 95 11.43 -8.09 -2.15
CA LEU A 95 11.76 -9.01 -1.06
C LEU A 95 12.64 -10.20 -1.46
N GLN A 96 12.75 -10.52 -2.75
CA GLN A 96 13.70 -11.54 -3.21
C GLN A 96 15.14 -11.10 -2.98
N TYR A 97 15.41 -9.81 -3.16
CA TYR A 97 16.74 -9.19 -3.12
C TYR A 97 17.05 -8.50 -1.79
N LEU A 98 16.02 -8.09 -1.04
CA LEU A 98 16.16 -7.33 0.19
C LEU A 98 15.77 -8.16 1.42
N SER A 99 16.27 -7.71 2.59
CA SER A 99 15.76 -8.19 3.87
C SER A 99 14.34 -7.63 4.13
N PRO A 100 13.51 -8.33 4.94
CA PRO A 100 12.20 -7.83 5.34
C PRO A 100 12.26 -6.42 5.96
N THR A 101 13.27 -6.14 6.76
CA THR A 101 13.50 -4.84 7.40
C THR A 101 13.78 -3.75 6.37
N ALA A 102 14.69 -3.99 5.41
CA ALA A 102 15.01 -3.03 4.36
C ALA A 102 13.80 -2.72 3.49
N SER A 103 13.01 -3.74 3.11
CA SER A 103 11.78 -3.56 2.34
C SER A 103 10.73 -2.73 3.08
N GLN A 104 10.58 -2.93 4.40
CA GLN A 104 9.68 -2.13 5.23
C GLN A 104 10.12 -0.67 5.35
N VAL A 105 11.42 -0.42 5.46
CA VAL A 105 11.96 0.94 5.50
C VAL A 105 11.75 1.66 4.17
N ILE A 106 11.98 0.99 3.04
CA ILE A 106 11.68 1.54 1.70
C ILE A 106 10.17 1.79 1.55
N GLY A 107 9.34 0.92 2.11
CA GLY A 107 7.88 1.09 2.13
C GLY A 107 7.42 2.42 2.75
N GLN A 108 8.22 3.02 3.66
CA GLN A 108 7.93 4.32 4.26
C GLN A 108 8.04 5.49 3.25
N LEU A 109 8.57 5.27 2.06
CA LEU A 109 8.47 6.24 0.96
C LEU A 109 7.01 6.45 0.52
N SER A 110 6.13 5.48 0.72
CA SER A 110 4.71 5.60 0.36
C SER A 110 3.96 6.67 1.18
N PRO A 111 4.02 6.73 2.52
CA PRO A 111 3.44 7.83 3.29
C PRO A 111 4.04 9.18 2.94
N VAL A 112 5.37 9.26 2.75
CA VAL A 112 6.06 10.50 2.33
C VAL A 112 5.57 10.94 0.95
N GLY A 113 5.57 10.05 -0.03
CA GLY A 113 5.08 10.33 -1.37
C GLY A 113 3.61 10.74 -1.39
N MET A 114 2.75 10.09 -0.57
CA MET A 114 1.34 10.46 -0.44
C MET A 114 1.17 11.87 0.15
N MET A 115 2.02 12.25 1.10
CA MET A 115 2.01 13.58 1.67
C MET A 115 2.42 14.64 0.64
N PHE A 116 3.49 14.41 -0.13
CA PHE A 116 3.86 15.30 -1.23
C PHE A 116 2.79 15.39 -2.30
N ALA A 117 2.19 14.25 -2.67
CA ALA A 117 1.09 14.22 -3.62
C ALA A 117 -0.15 14.98 -3.14
N SER A 118 -0.48 14.93 -1.83
CA SER A 118 -1.59 15.73 -1.28
C SER A 118 -1.35 17.23 -1.39
N VAL A 119 -0.13 17.70 -1.18
CA VAL A 119 0.22 19.12 -1.34
C VAL A 119 0.24 19.55 -2.80
N LEU A 120 0.96 18.82 -3.64
CA LEU A 120 1.21 19.23 -5.03
C LEU A 120 0.00 19.03 -5.93
N ILE A 121 -0.70 17.89 -5.79
CA ILE A 121 -1.78 17.48 -6.69
C ILE A 121 -3.14 17.88 -6.12
N LEU A 122 -3.36 17.63 -4.82
CA LEU A 122 -4.64 17.92 -4.16
C LEU A 122 -4.71 19.33 -3.60
N LYS A 123 -3.59 20.09 -3.61
CA LYS A 123 -3.46 21.47 -3.11
C LYS A 123 -3.94 21.61 -1.65
N GLU A 124 -3.74 20.56 -0.85
CA GLU A 124 -4.05 20.58 0.58
C GLU A 124 -2.99 21.37 1.32
N ARG A 125 -3.41 22.15 2.35
CA ARG A 125 -2.48 22.87 3.20
C ARG A 125 -1.93 21.93 4.28
N MET A 126 -0.61 21.84 4.38
CA MET A 126 0.05 21.08 5.46
C MET A 126 0.07 21.86 6.76
N ARG A 127 -0.18 21.17 7.86
CA ARG A 127 0.08 21.70 9.20
C ARG A 127 1.58 21.59 9.50
N ILE A 128 2.11 22.52 10.28
CA ILE A 128 3.53 22.52 10.65
C ILE A 128 3.97 21.19 11.32
N THR A 129 3.09 20.58 12.10
CA THR A 129 3.32 19.27 12.73
C THR A 129 3.52 18.14 11.72
N GLN A 130 2.83 18.19 10.58
CA GLN A 130 3.00 17.23 9.49
C GLN A 130 4.34 17.41 8.78
N VAL A 131 4.77 18.66 8.60
CA VAL A 131 6.09 18.98 8.02
C VAL A 131 7.21 18.47 8.92
N ILE A 132 7.12 18.72 10.24
CA ILE A 132 8.09 18.24 11.21
C ILE A 132 8.15 16.69 11.18
N GLY A 133 6.99 16.03 11.23
CA GLY A 133 6.92 14.55 11.15
C GLY A 133 7.54 13.99 9.88
N ALA A 134 7.31 14.64 8.74
CA ALA A 134 7.93 14.26 7.47
C ALA A 134 9.45 14.41 7.47
N LEU A 135 9.95 15.52 8.00
CA LEU A 135 11.40 15.74 8.12
C LEU A 135 12.05 14.70 9.03
N MET A 136 11.43 14.40 10.18
CA MET A 136 11.91 13.35 11.07
C MET A 136 11.96 11.98 10.38
N LEU A 137 10.93 11.65 9.60
CA LEU A 137 10.87 10.39 8.85
C LEU A 137 11.94 10.33 7.76
N ILE A 138 12.14 11.41 7.00
CA ILE A 138 13.20 11.50 5.98
C ILE A 138 14.58 11.36 6.63
N CYS A 139 14.83 12.05 7.76
CA CYS A 139 16.09 11.90 8.51
C CYS A 139 16.30 10.45 8.99
N GLY A 140 15.26 9.80 9.51
CA GLY A 140 15.32 8.39 9.91
C GLY A 140 15.64 7.44 8.75
N LEU A 141 15.04 7.68 7.57
CA LEU A 141 15.36 6.94 6.35
C LEU A 141 16.80 7.14 5.93
N MET A 142 17.29 8.39 5.95
CA MET A 142 18.70 8.70 5.60
C MET A 142 19.68 8.01 6.54
N LEU A 143 19.40 8.02 7.85
CA LEU A 143 20.22 7.33 8.84
C LEU A 143 20.26 5.81 8.60
N PHE A 144 19.10 5.21 8.30
CA PHE A 144 19.00 3.79 7.99
C PHE A 144 19.80 3.43 6.74
N PHE A 145 19.63 4.21 5.66
CA PHE A 145 20.33 3.97 4.41
C PHE A 145 21.81 4.30 4.47
N ASN A 146 22.26 5.20 5.35
CA ASN A 146 23.69 5.51 5.50
C ASN A 146 24.51 4.27 5.90
N VAL A 147 23.95 3.40 6.74
CA VAL A 147 24.59 2.11 7.10
C VAL A 147 24.56 1.12 5.92
N SER A 148 23.53 1.18 5.09
CA SER A 148 23.33 0.29 3.92
C SER A 148 23.99 0.81 2.65
N LEU A 149 24.45 2.06 2.59
CA LEU A 149 25.15 2.61 1.43
C LEU A 149 26.44 1.83 1.14
N VAL A 150 27.14 1.35 2.15
CA VAL A 150 28.32 0.51 1.97
C VAL A 150 27.95 -0.82 1.31
N GLU A 151 26.81 -1.43 1.66
CA GLU A 151 26.31 -2.65 1.00
C GLU A 151 25.82 -2.39 -0.43
N ILE A 152 25.21 -1.23 -0.68
CA ILE A 152 24.79 -0.80 -2.03
C ILE A 152 26.01 -0.68 -2.96
N PHE A 153 27.13 -0.15 -2.48
CA PHE A 153 28.34 0.02 -3.29
C PHE A 153 29.17 -1.26 -3.42
N THR A 154 29.05 -2.21 -2.50
CA THR A 154 29.82 -3.46 -2.52
C THR A 154 29.08 -4.65 -3.17
N ARG A 155 27.75 -4.63 -3.18
CA ARG A 155 26.87 -5.65 -3.83
C ARG A 155 26.00 -5.01 -4.91
N LEU A 156 26.64 -4.41 -5.91
CA LEU A 156 26.06 -3.43 -6.84
C LEU A 156 24.90 -3.91 -7.73
N THR A 157 24.62 -5.21 -7.88
CA THR A 157 23.61 -5.67 -8.83
C THR A 157 22.27 -6.02 -8.16
N ASP A 158 22.27 -6.94 -7.21
CA ASP A 158 21.00 -7.51 -6.69
C ASP A 158 20.32 -6.60 -5.68
N TYR A 159 21.08 -6.00 -4.76
CA TYR A 159 20.54 -5.09 -3.75
C TYR A 159 19.92 -3.84 -4.39
N THR A 160 20.61 -3.26 -5.37
CA THR A 160 20.13 -2.08 -6.11
C THR A 160 18.83 -2.39 -6.86
N LEU A 161 18.74 -3.55 -7.48
CA LEU A 161 17.50 -4.00 -8.13
C LEU A 161 16.34 -4.12 -7.12
N GLY A 162 16.61 -4.69 -5.94
CA GLY A 162 15.63 -4.77 -4.86
C GLY A 162 15.13 -3.40 -4.39
N VAL A 163 16.04 -2.43 -4.23
CA VAL A 163 15.69 -1.04 -3.87
C VAL A 163 14.85 -0.39 -4.95
N LEU A 164 15.23 -0.51 -6.23
CA LEU A 164 14.47 0.04 -7.35
C LEU A 164 13.05 -0.52 -7.40
N LEU A 165 12.89 -1.85 -7.24
CA LEU A 165 11.59 -2.50 -7.20
C LEU A 165 10.74 -2.00 -6.01
N GLY A 166 11.36 -1.79 -4.84
CA GLY A 166 10.69 -1.22 -3.67
C GLY A 166 10.23 0.23 -3.89
N VAL A 167 11.05 1.06 -4.51
CA VAL A 167 10.70 2.44 -4.90
C VAL A 167 9.57 2.45 -5.95
N CYS A 168 9.63 1.55 -6.94
CA CYS A 168 8.53 1.38 -7.90
C CYS A 168 7.24 0.99 -7.20
N ALA A 169 7.28 0.05 -6.25
CA ALA A 169 6.13 -0.33 -5.45
C ALA A 169 5.52 0.88 -4.72
N ALA A 170 6.36 1.68 -4.03
CA ALA A 170 5.91 2.87 -3.33
C ALA A 170 5.29 3.91 -4.28
N THR A 171 5.88 4.13 -5.45
CA THR A 171 5.38 5.06 -6.46
C THR A 171 4.02 4.63 -7.01
N VAL A 172 3.87 3.34 -7.33
CA VAL A 172 2.59 2.76 -7.79
C VAL A 172 1.52 2.90 -6.70
N TRP A 173 1.87 2.68 -5.44
CA TRP A 173 0.95 2.87 -4.31
C TRP A 173 0.47 4.32 -4.18
N VAL A 174 1.38 5.29 -4.26
CA VAL A 174 1.04 6.72 -4.21
C VAL A 174 0.13 7.10 -5.37
N THR A 175 0.46 6.67 -6.59
CA THR A 175 -0.34 6.94 -7.79
C THR A 175 -1.75 6.36 -7.65
N TYR A 176 -1.85 5.11 -7.18
CA TYR A 176 -3.13 4.47 -6.88
C TYR A 176 -3.95 5.24 -5.84
N GLY A 177 -3.32 5.65 -4.73
CA GLY A 177 -4.00 6.39 -3.66
C GLY A 177 -4.52 7.76 -4.12
N VAL A 178 -3.75 8.47 -4.94
CA VAL A 178 -4.17 9.74 -5.55
C VAL A 178 -5.33 9.51 -6.52
N ALA A 179 -5.24 8.53 -7.41
CA ALA A 179 -6.31 8.18 -8.35
C ALA A 179 -7.61 7.84 -7.61
N GLN A 180 -7.52 7.05 -6.54
CA GLN A 180 -8.67 6.69 -5.70
C GLN A 180 -9.34 7.92 -5.07
N ARG A 181 -8.56 8.90 -4.58
CA ARG A 181 -9.12 10.15 -4.04
C ARG A 181 -9.89 10.95 -5.09
N PHE A 182 -9.38 11.09 -6.30
CA PHE A 182 -10.09 11.77 -7.39
C PHE A 182 -11.40 11.07 -7.74
N CYS A 183 -11.39 9.74 -7.77
CA CYS A 183 -12.59 8.94 -8.05
C CYS A 183 -13.65 9.11 -6.97
N CYS A 184 -13.28 9.05 -5.70
CA CYS A 184 -14.19 9.22 -4.56
C CYS A 184 -14.72 10.66 -4.46
N ALA A 185 -13.92 11.68 -4.76
CA ALA A 185 -14.35 13.08 -4.77
C ALA A 185 -15.40 13.35 -5.85
N GLY A 186 -15.25 12.77 -7.03
CA GLY A 186 -16.24 12.85 -8.11
C GLY A 186 -17.58 12.20 -7.75
N TRP A 187 -17.55 11.15 -6.95
CA TRP A 187 -18.75 10.44 -6.49
C TRP A 187 -19.52 11.23 -5.41
N ARG A 188 -18.84 11.89 -4.49
CA ARG A 188 -19.47 12.73 -3.47
C ARG A 188 -20.21 13.93 -4.07
N ARG A 189 -19.67 14.58 -5.12
CA ARG A 189 -20.34 15.71 -5.81
C ARG A 189 -21.67 15.33 -6.48
N ARG A 190 -21.88 14.06 -6.84
CA ARG A 190 -23.09 13.61 -7.55
C ARG A 190 -24.23 13.13 -6.65
N ARG A 191 -24.02 13.01 -5.34
CA ARG A 191 -25.07 12.65 -4.38
C ARG A 191 -25.86 13.87 -3.87
N PHE A 192 -25.46 15.07 -4.20
CA PHE A 192 -26.10 16.30 -3.76
C PHE A 192 -26.85 17.05 -4.88
N TRP A 193 -27.14 16.37 -6.00
CA TRP A 193 -28.02 16.86 -7.07
C TRP A 193 -29.08 15.83 -7.40
#